data_2d2421be994df9a5a7c4ffaf5cba0964
#
_entry.id   2d2421be994df9a5a7c4ffaf5cba0964
#
_cell.length_a   1.000
_cell.length_b   1.000
_cell.length_c   1.000
_cell.angle_alpha   90.00
_cell.angle_beta   90.00
_cell.angle_gamma   90.00
#
_symmetry.space_group_name_H-M   'P 1'
#
loop_
_entity.id
_entity.type
_entity.pdbx_description
1 polymer ?
#
loop_
_entity_poly.entity_id
_entity_poly.type
_entity_poly.pdbx_seq_one_letter_code
_entity_poly.pdbx_strand_id
1 'polypeptide(L)'
;MNKIKTLEPKVLWKLKCKLGEGTLWVKEHNSIYFVDIKKKIICILNIKNNKKKILKVNKEIGFLSHIKGNIFILGLQGELRIQNLKTKKI
;
A
#
# COMPACT_ATOMS: atom_id res chain seq x y z
N MET A 1 5.38 19.99 -4.65
CA MET A 1 4.41 19.66 -3.69
C MET A 1 4.98 18.77 -2.63
N ASN A 2 4.54 18.96 -1.49
CA ASN A 2 5.21 18.33 -0.40
C ASN A 2 4.30 17.75 0.65
N LYS A 3 3.16 17.26 0.20
CA LYS A 3 2.25 16.65 1.15
C LYS A 3 2.86 15.46 1.85
N ILE A 4 3.72 14.72 1.15
CA ILE A 4 4.41 13.60 1.77
C ILE A 4 5.34 14.09 2.88
N LYS A 5 5.96 15.23 2.65
CA LYS A 5 6.85 15.80 3.66
C LYS A 5 6.13 16.22 4.93
N THR A 6 4.85 16.55 4.81
CA THR A 6 4.08 16.95 5.97
C THR A 6 3.45 15.77 6.69
N LEU A 7 3.57 14.58 6.12
CA LEU A 7 3.02 13.41 6.74
C LEU A 7 3.93 12.96 7.86
N GLU A 8 3.40 12.94 9.05
CA GLU A 8 4.20 12.61 10.21
C GLU A 8 4.42 11.11 10.34
N PRO A 9 5.62 10.69 10.74
CA PRO A 9 5.88 9.27 10.95
C PRO A 9 4.90 8.60 11.90
N LYS A 10 4.46 9.31 12.92
CA LYS A 10 3.51 8.74 13.88
C LYS A 10 2.17 8.36 13.24
N VAL A 11 1.80 9.02 12.15
CA VAL A 11 0.57 8.67 11.45
C VAL A 11 0.71 7.28 10.85
N LEU A 12 1.89 6.99 10.31
CA LEU A 12 2.16 5.68 9.74
C LEU A 12 2.26 4.63 10.84
N TRP A 13 2.80 5.00 12.00
CA TRP A 13 2.88 4.10 13.14
C TRP A 13 1.51 3.63 13.60
N LYS A 14 0.52 4.50 13.50
CA LYS A 14 -0.84 4.12 13.87
C LYS A 14 -1.38 2.98 13.05
N LEU A 15 -0.84 2.77 11.86
CA LEU A 15 -1.23 1.65 11.03
C LEU A 15 -0.52 0.37 11.41
N LYS A 16 0.52 0.48 12.26
CA LYS A 16 1.30 -0.66 12.72
C LYS A 16 1.93 -1.45 11.58
N CYS A 17 2.35 -0.74 10.55
CA CYS A 17 3.02 -1.34 9.41
C CYS A 17 4.45 -0.88 9.38
N LYS A 18 5.32 -1.71 8.81
CA LYS A 18 6.72 -1.37 8.66
C LYS A 18 6.88 -0.26 7.64
N LEU A 19 7.68 0.74 7.99
CA LEU A 19 7.99 1.83 7.10
C LEU A 19 9.18 1.48 6.22
N GLY A 20 9.21 2.06 5.04
CA GLY A 20 10.38 2.00 4.18
C GLY A 20 10.41 0.85 3.21
N GLU A 21 9.74 -0.24 3.50
CA GLU A 21 9.71 -1.38 2.60
C GLU A 21 8.41 -1.40 1.83
N GLY A 22 8.52 -1.44 0.50
CA GLY A 22 7.35 -1.49 -0.35
C GLY A 22 6.45 -0.27 -0.26
N THR A 23 6.99 0.87 0.19
CA THR A 23 6.20 2.09 0.27
C THR A 23 6.02 2.69 -1.12
N LEU A 24 4.79 3.05 -1.45
CA LEU A 24 4.44 3.53 -2.77
C LEU A 24 3.46 4.70 -2.66
N TRP A 25 3.83 5.82 -3.29
CA TRP A 25 2.94 6.96 -3.40
C TRP A 25 2.16 6.87 -4.70
N VAL A 26 0.83 6.87 -4.61
CA VAL A 26 -0.03 6.86 -5.78
C VAL A 26 -0.78 8.19 -5.85
N LYS A 27 -0.31 9.06 -6.71
CA LYS A 27 -0.83 10.42 -6.80
C LYS A 27 -2.31 10.47 -7.13
N GLU A 28 -2.77 9.67 -8.08
CA GLU A 28 -4.18 9.70 -8.47
C GLU A 28 -5.12 9.24 -7.36
N HIS A 29 -4.60 8.56 -6.36
CA HIS A 29 -5.41 8.15 -5.21
C HIS A 29 -5.20 9.05 -4.00
N ASN A 30 -4.26 10.00 -4.08
CA ASN A 30 -3.83 10.79 -2.93
C ASN A 30 -3.47 9.89 -1.76
N SER A 31 -2.84 8.77 -2.05
CA SER A 31 -2.64 7.75 -1.03
C SER A 31 -1.23 7.19 -1.04
N ILE A 32 -0.80 6.80 0.15
CA ILE A 32 0.43 6.06 0.33
C ILE A 32 0.04 4.62 0.59
N TYR A 33 0.67 3.72 -0.16
CA TYR A 33 0.50 2.28 -0.01
C TYR A 33 1.77 1.72 0.57
N PHE A 34 1.66 0.84 1.53
CA PHE A 34 2.82 0.13 2.02
C PHE A 34 2.41 -1.23 2.54
N VAL A 35 3.40 -2.11 2.67
CA VAL A 35 3.11 -3.51 2.97
C VAL A 35 3.71 -3.90 4.31
N ASP A 36 3.07 -4.83 4.97
CA ASP A 36 3.63 -5.51 6.13
C ASP A 36 3.78 -6.97 5.73
N ILE A 37 5.02 -7.37 5.52
CA ILE A 37 5.33 -8.69 5.01
C ILE A 37 4.81 -9.79 5.92
N LYS A 38 5.09 -9.67 7.19
CA LYS A 38 4.74 -10.71 8.16
C LYS A 38 3.24 -10.85 8.34
N LYS A 39 2.54 -9.73 8.34
CA LYS A 39 1.09 -9.74 8.54
C LYS A 39 0.33 -10.01 7.26
N LYS A 40 1.02 -10.01 6.12
CA LYS A 40 0.40 -10.26 4.82
C LYS A 40 -0.71 -9.25 4.53
N ILE A 41 -0.40 -7.99 4.73
CA ILE A 41 -1.38 -6.92 4.51
C ILE A 41 -0.79 -5.79 3.68
N ILE A 42 -1.68 -5.08 3.02
CA ILE A 42 -1.37 -3.83 2.33
C ILE A 42 -2.09 -2.74 3.10
N CYS A 43 -1.33 -1.74 3.52
CA CYS A 43 -1.87 -0.60 4.25
C CYS A 43 -1.99 0.57 3.30
N ILE A 44 -3.14 1.23 3.31
CA ILE A 44 -3.41 2.37 2.45
C ILE A 44 -3.81 3.54 3.32
N LEU A 45 -3.10 4.65 3.16
CA LEU A 45 -3.41 5.88 3.87
C LEU A 45 -3.70 6.97 2.86
N ASN A 46 -4.94 7.46 2.85
CA ASN A 46 -5.30 8.60 2.03
C ASN A 46 -4.91 9.86 2.79
N ILE A 47 -3.96 10.62 2.26
CA ILE A 47 -3.43 11.78 2.98
C ILE A 47 -4.35 12.99 2.89
N LYS A 48 -5.33 12.96 2.01
CA LYS A 48 -6.24 14.07 1.84
C LYS A 48 -7.35 14.06 2.90
N ASN A 49 -7.84 12.88 3.23
CA ASN A 49 -8.93 12.75 4.20
C ASN A 49 -8.57 11.91 5.41
N ASN A 50 -7.31 11.48 5.52
CA ASN A 50 -6.82 10.66 6.62
C ASN A 50 -7.50 9.31 6.78
N LYS A 51 -8.14 8.83 5.75
CA LYS A 51 -8.77 7.52 5.82
C LYS A 51 -7.74 6.42 5.65
N LYS A 52 -7.88 5.38 6.44
CA LYS A 52 -6.98 4.25 6.45
C LYS A 52 -7.73 3.02 5.99
N LYS A 53 -7.03 2.17 5.26
CA LYS A 53 -7.61 0.93 4.78
C LYS A 53 -6.55 -0.15 4.85
N ILE A 54 -6.97 -1.35 5.22
CA ILE A 54 -6.05 -2.49 5.29
C ILE A 54 -6.64 -3.60 4.44
N LEU A 55 -5.83 -4.11 3.52
CA LEU A 55 -6.21 -5.21 2.67
C LEU A 55 -5.37 -6.42 3.02
N LYS A 56 -6.01 -7.56 3.22
CA LYS A 56 -5.29 -8.80 3.49
C LYS A 56 -4.96 -9.51 2.19
N VAL A 57 -3.78 -10.11 2.14
CA VAL A 57 -3.39 -10.94 1.01
C VAL A 57 -3.07 -12.33 1.55
N ASN A 58 -3.06 -13.33 0.66
CA ASN A 58 -2.93 -14.71 1.08
C ASN A 58 -1.48 -15.21 1.15
N LYS A 59 -0.52 -14.36 0.82
CA LYS A 59 0.89 -14.70 0.85
C LYS A 59 1.68 -13.50 1.34
N GLU A 60 2.90 -13.75 1.78
CA GLU A 60 3.78 -12.65 2.14
C GLU A 60 4.02 -11.78 0.92
N ILE A 61 3.87 -10.48 1.09
CA ILE A 61 4.04 -9.52 0.01
C ILE A 61 5.26 -8.65 0.30
N GLY A 62 6.22 -8.70 -0.62
CA GLY A 62 7.47 -7.96 -0.47
C GLY A 62 7.47 -6.60 -1.12
N PHE A 63 6.67 -6.42 -2.16
CA PHE A 63 6.61 -5.12 -2.82
C PHE A 63 5.29 -4.94 -3.54
N LEU A 64 5.01 -3.68 -3.87
CA LEU A 64 3.81 -3.27 -4.56
C LEU A 64 4.20 -2.23 -5.60
N SER A 65 3.68 -2.34 -6.81
CA SER A 65 3.92 -1.36 -7.86
C SER A 65 2.60 -0.98 -8.51
N HIS A 66 2.43 0.29 -8.81
CA HIS A 66 1.19 0.79 -9.41
C HIS A 66 1.29 0.80 -10.93
N ILE A 67 0.27 0.27 -11.60
CA ILE A 67 0.21 0.33 -13.05
C ILE A 67 -0.68 1.49 -13.48
N LYS A 68 -1.95 1.42 -13.16
CA LYS A 68 -2.91 2.49 -13.44
C LYS A 68 -4.19 2.22 -12.68
N GLY A 69 -4.95 3.27 -12.37
CA GLY A 69 -6.21 3.12 -11.66
C GLY A 69 -6.01 2.32 -10.38
N ASN A 70 -6.73 1.23 -10.24
CA ASN A 70 -6.61 0.35 -9.09
C ASN A 70 -5.83 -0.92 -9.39
N ILE A 71 -5.12 -0.95 -10.50
CA ILE A 71 -4.36 -2.12 -10.92
C ILE A 71 -2.92 -2.01 -10.47
N PHE A 72 -2.46 -3.03 -9.78
CA PHE A 72 -1.13 -3.07 -9.18
C PHE A 72 -0.43 -4.38 -9.51
N ILE A 73 0.89 -4.34 -9.42
CA ILE A 73 1.69 -5.55 -9.43
C ILE A 73 2.06 -5.84 -7.99
N LEU A 74 1.80 -7.05 -7.55
CA LEU A 74 2.12 -7.51 -6.21
C LEU A 74 3.26 -8.52 -6.29
N GLY A 75 4.35 -8.23 -5.58
CA GLY A 75 5.44 -9.18 -5.46
C GLY A 75 5.19 -10.07 -4.26
N LEU A 76 4.53 -11.18 -4.49
CA LEU A 76 4.17 -12.14 -3.45
C LEU A 76 5.20 -13.25 -3.38
N GLN A 77 5.22 -13.96 -2.26
CA GLN A 77 6.11 -15.10 -2.12
C GLN A 77 5.78 -16.15 -3.19
N GLY A 78 6.75 -16.37 -4.07
CA GLY A 78 6.58 -17.38 -5.11
C GLY A 78 5.80 -16.94 -6.34
N GLU A 79 5.35 -15.69 -6.42
CA GLU A 79 4.63 -15.25 -7.62
C GLU A 79 4.63 -13.73 -7.78
N LEU A 80 4.48 -13.30 -9.03
CA LEU A 80 4.15 -11.93 -9.34
C LEU A 80 2.69 -11.94 -9.77
N ARG A 81 1.90 -11.04 -9.20
CA ARG A 81 0.46 -11.01 -9.47
C ARG A 81 0.05 -9.62 -9.89
N ILE A 82 -0.73 -9.53 -10.96
CA ILE A 82 -1.36 -8.28 -11.37
C ILE A 82 -2.80 -8.35 -10.87
N GLN A 83 -3.19 -7.39 -10.06
CA GLN A 83 -4.47 -7.45 -9.40
C GLN A 83 -5.11 -6.08 -9.28
N ASN A 84 -6.43 -6.04 -9.40
CA ASN A 84 -7.20 -4.84 -9.11
C ASN A 84 -7.50 -4.84 -7.61
N LEU A 85 -6.94 -3.87 -6.90
CA LEU A 85 -7.08 -3.86 -5.44
C LEU A 85 -8.45 -3.41 -4.96
N LYS A 86 -9.23 -2.77 -5.83
CA LYS A 86 -10.58 -2.38 -5.47
C LYS A 86 -11.55 -3.54 -5.58
N THR A 87 -11.49 -4.27 -6.70
CA THR A 87 -12.39 -5.41 -6.94
C THR A 87 -11.81 -6.74 -6.52
N LYS A 88 -10.50 -6.75 -6.26
CA LYS A 88 -9.75 -7.95 -5.90
C LYS A 88 -9.66 -8.99 -7.01
N LYS A 89 -9.95 -8.59 -8.24
CA LYS A 89 -9.77 -9.48 -9.38
C LYS A 89 -8.33 -9.53 -9.82
N ILE A 90 -7.92 -10.72 -10.17
CA ILE A 90 -6.57 -10.99 -10.64
C ILE A 90 -6.53 -10.94 -12.16
#